data_6bb9095853a4a7a9e641d44435eed775
#
_entry.id   6bb9095853a4a7a9e641d44435eed775
#
_cell.length_a   1.000
_cell.length_b   1.000
_cell.length_c   1.000
_cell.angle_alpha   90.00
_cell.angle_beta   90.00
_cell.angle_gamma   90.00
#
_symmetry.space_group_name_H-M   'P 1'
#
loop_
_entity.id
_entity.type
_entity.pdbx_description
1 polymer ?
#
loop_
_entity_poly.entity_id
_entity_poly.type
_entity_poly.pdbx_seq_one_letter_code
_entity_poly.pdbx_strand_id
1 'polypeptide(L)'
;MVKVNISQVKPNPKNPRVIKDGKFQKLVTSIKEFPDMLNKRPLIVFTDVDGKYCVLGGNMRLKALNELKYTEIPVIIADEWTEEQKAEFLIKDNVGFGEWDWDQLANEWDAEKLDDWGLNIPNYETNQLDYSGKNEEIDIDLLDSEMILKLKYTEDDYNLVREQLSKIASTPEQAIWKLLGNE
;
A
#
# COMPACT_ATOMS: atom_id res chain seq x y z
N MET A 1 27.35 11.65 -1.18
CA MET A 1 26.36 11.84 -0.12
C MET A 1 26.83 12.97 0.80
N VAL A 2 26.02 13.96 1.02
CA VAL A 2 26.28 15.11 1.89
C VAL A 2 25.12 15.27 2.88
N LYS A 3 25.36 15.91 4.03
CA LYS A 3 24.29 16.31 4.94
C LYS A 3 23.92 17.77 4.67
N VAL A 4 22.64 18.06 4.60
CA VAL A 4 22.12 19.40 4.37
C VAL A 4 21.03 19.73 5.40
N ASN A 5 20.85 21.02 5.67
CA ASN A 5 19.76 21.46 6.54
C ASN A 5 18.41 21.19 5.84
N ILE A 6 17.47 20.57 6.55
CA ILE A 6 16.17 20.18 5.97
C ILE A 6 15.37 21.39 5.46
N SER A 7 15.58 22.59 6.03
CA SER A 7 14.93 23.82 5.57
C SER A 7 15.34 24.26 4.15
N GLN A 8 16.47 23.75 3.67
CA GLN A 8 16.95 23.96 2.31
C GLN A 8 16.38 22.97 1.32
N VAL A 9 15.62 21.97 1.77
CA VAL A 9 15.07 20.90 0.94
C VAL A 9 13.57 21.06 0.81
N LYS A 10 13.07 21.05 -0.42
CA LYS A 10 11.65 21.16 -0.73
C LYS A 10 11.13 19.93 -1.47
N PRO A 11 9.83 19.57 -1.27
CA PRO A 11 9.22 18.49 -2.03
C PRO A 11 9.12 18.85 -3.51
N ASN A 12 9.15 17.83 -4.37
CA ASN A 12 8.93 18.01 -5.80
C ASN A 12 7.43 18.01 -6.11
N PRO A 13 6.85 19.11 -6.59
CA PRO A 13 5.42 19.17 -6.91
C PRO A 13 5.03 18.29 -8.11
N LYS A 14 6.01 17.92 -8.96
CA LYS A 14 5.79 17.04 -10.11
C LYS A 14 5.80 15.55 -9.75
N ASN A 15 6.06 15.19 -8.49
CA ASN A 15 6.07 13.77 -8.09
C ASN A 15 4.63 13.24 -8.00
N PRO A 16 4.25 12.25 -8.84
CA PRO A 16 2.88 11.72 -8.87
C PRO A 16 2.56 10.79 -7.71
N ARG A 17 3.57 10.39 -6.91
CA ARG A 17 3.37 9.41 -5.85
C ARG A 17 2.70 10.01 -4.63
N VAL A 18 1.63 9.36 -4.18
CA VAL A 18 0.92 9.67 -2.94
C VAL A 18 1.02 8.49 -1.97
N ILE A 19 0.91 8.77 -0.68
CA ILE A 19 0.88 7.75 0.38
C ILE A 19 -0.37 7.96 1.23
N LYS A 20 -1.06 6.87 1.57
CA LYS A 20 -2.20 6.90 2.49
C LYS A 20 -1.71 7.03 3.94
N ASP A 21 -2.52 7.65 4.80
CA ASP A 21 -2.14 8.00 6.17
C ASP A 21 -1.61 6.81 6.99
N GLY A 22 -2.25 5.65 6.93
CA GLY A 22 -1.77 4.46 7.67
C GLY A 22 -0.36 4.01 7.25
N LYS A 23 -0.06 3.99 5.95
CA LYS A 23 1.30 3.66 5.46
C LYS A 23 2.31 4.77 5.76
N PHE A 24 1.84 6.01 5.83
CA PHE A 24 2.70 7.13 6.20
C PHE A 24 3.16 7.03 7.66
N GLN A 25 2.26 6.68 8.59
CA GLN A 25 2.62 6.47 9.99
C GLN A 25 3.60 5.30 10.17
N LYS A 26 3.43 4.20 9.44
CA LYS A 26 4.42 3.11 9.42
C LYS A 26 5.80 3.60 8.95
N LEU A 27 5.85 4.46 7.94
CA LEU A 27 7.12 5.07 7.49
C LEU A 27 7.75 5.96 8.55
N VAL A 28 6.96 6.79 9.25
CA VAL A 28 7.45 7.64 10.36
C VAL A 28 8.03 6.77 11.48
N THR A 29 7.30 5.72 11.88
CA THR A 29 7.75 4.75 12.89
C THR A 29 9.04 4.05 12.46
N SER A 30 9.11 3.54 11.25
CA SER A 30 10.29 2.88 10.69
C SER A 30 11.55 3.76 10.73
N ILE A 31 11.42 5.05 10.37
CA ILE A 31 12.55 6.00 10.44
C ILE A 31 12.94 6.26 11.88
N LYS A 32 11.99 6.35 12.80
CA LYS A 32 12.25 6.57 14.23
C LYS A 32 12.96 5.38 14.86
N GLU A 33 12.59 4.16 14.52
CA GLU A 33 13.16 2.92 15.08
C GLU A 33 14.49 2.55 14.45
N PHE A 34 14.66 2.85 13.16
CA PHE A 34 15.89 2.53 12.44
C PHE A 34 16.45 3.74 11.67
N PRO A 35 16.90 4.79 12.36
CA PRO A 35 17.37 6.04 11.73
C PRO A 35 18.62 5.84 10.85
N ASP A 36 19.47 4.84 11.14
CA ASP A 36 20.68 4.60 10.34
C ASP A 36 20.37 4.16 8.91
N MET A 37 19.16 3.65 8.66
CA MET A 37 18.71 3.35 7.30
C MET A 37 18.70 4.58 6.39
N LEU A 38 18.54 5.79 6.92
CA LEU A 38 18.62 7.04 6.16
C LEU A 38 19.99 7.24 5.50
N ASN A 39 21.07 6.80 6.17
CA ASN A 39 22.41 6.86 5.61
C ASN A 39 22.63 5.87 4.46
N LYS A 40 21.85 4.78 4.42
CA LYS A 40 21.89 3.78 3.35
C LYS A 40 20.89 4.08 2.23
N ARG A 41 19.85 4.86 2.52
CA ARG A 41 18.82 5.31 1.58
C ARG A 41 18.61 6.83 1.70
N PRO A 42 19.62 7.66 1.37
CA PRO A 42 19.50 9.11 1.41
C PRO A 42 18.42 9.61 0.45
N LEU A 43 18.00 10.86 0.59
CA LEU A 43 17.16 11.50 -0.41
C LEU A 43 17.99 11.83 -1.65
N ILE A 44 17.39 11.71 -2.83
CA ILE A 44 18.01 12.17 -4.08
C ILE A 44 17.39 13.51 -4.44
N VAL A 45 18.23 14.51 -4.66
CA VAL A 45 17.82 15.90 -4.85
C VAL A 45 18.57 16.53 -6.01
N PHE A 46 18.04 17.61 -6.55
CA PHE A 46 18.75 18.50 -7.47
C PHE A 46 18.61 19.96 -7.00
N THR A 47 19.54 20.80 -7.38
CA THR A 47 19.49 22.24 -7.09
C THR A 47 18.48 22.91 -8.04
N ASP A 48 17.42 23.49 -7.47
CA ASP A 48 16.41 24.20 -8.26
C ASP A 48 16.83 25.66 -8.48
N VAL A 49 16.11 26.35 -9.33
CA VAL A 49 16.37 27.76 -9.74
C VAL A 49 16.38 28.76 -8.58
N ASP A 50 15.69 28.43 -7.47
CA ASP A 50 15.69 29.24 -6.24
C ASP A 50 16.87 28.94 -5.29
N GLY A 51 17.80 28.08 -5.71
CA GLY A 51 18.95 27.64 -4.93
C GLY A 51 18.64 26.62 -3.84
N LYS A 52 17.40 26.14 -3.72
CA LYS A 52 17.01 25.07 -2.81
C LYS A 52 17.10 23.71 -3.48
N TYR A 53 17.27 22.68 -2.67
CA TYR A 53 17.26 21.30 -3.11
C TYR A 53 15.83 20.80 -3.32
N CYS A 54 15.50 20.39 -4.54
CA CYS A 54 14.21 19.78 -4.88
C CYS A 54 14.34 18.26 -4.91
N VAL A 55 13.45 17.53 -4.23
CA VAL A 55 13.53 16.08 -4.09
C VAL A 55 13.10 15.36 -5.36
N LEU A 56 13.99 14.54 -5.92
CA LEU A 56 13.68 13.56 -6.96
C LEU A 56 13.21 12.23 -6.35
N GLY A 57 13.97 11.68 -5.40
CA GLY A 57 13.65 10.42 -4.72
C GLY A 57 13.53 10.60 -3.21
N GLY A 58 12.39 10.18 -2.64
CA GLY A 58 12.15 10.21 -1.19
C GLY A 58 11.26 11.32 -0.68
N ASN A 59 10.31 11.87 -1.48
CA ASN A 59 9.37 12.90 -1.02
C ASN A 59 8.60 12.50 0.26
N MET A 60 8.19 11.25 0.38
CA MET A 60 7.49 10.76 1.58
C MET A 60 8.44 10.70 2.78
N ARG A 61 9.71 10.33 2.55
CA ARG A 61 10.75 10.41 3.60
C ARG A 61 10.99 11.84 4.05
N LEU A 62 11.06 12.81 3.14
CA LEU A 62 11.17 14.22 3.51
C LEU A 62 9.99 14.66 4.40
N LYS A 63 8.76 14.28 4.05
CA LYS A 63 7.56 14.57 4.85
C LYS A 63 7.67 13.96 6.25
N ALA A 64 8.09 12.69 6.37
CA ALA A 64 8.28 12.01 7.65
C ALA A 64 9.41 12.64 8.49
N LEU A 65 10.53 13.04 7.86
CA LEU A 65 11.64 13.70 8.54
C LEU A 65 11.27 15.09 9.08
N ASN A 66 10.42 15.83 8.38
CA ASN A 66 9.86 17.08 8.89
C ASN A 66 8.95 16.84 10.09
N GLU A 67 8.09 15.81 10.07
CA GLU A 67 7.24 15.43 11.20
C GLU A 67 8.08 15.03 12.42
N LEU A 68 9.17 14.29 12.20
CA LEU A 68 10.12 13.90 13.22
C LEU A 68 11.08 15.05 13.66
N LYS A 69 10.94 16.24 13.08
CA LYS A 69 11.73 17.44 13.40
C LYS A 69 13.25 17.28 13.22
N TYR A 70 13.65 16.54 12.20
CA TYR A 70 15.05 16.48 11.82
C TYR A 70 15.53 17.86 11.36
N THR A 71 16.76 18.23 11.75
CA THR A 71 17.39 19.49 11.34
C THR A 71 18.34 19.29 10.16
N GLU A 72 18.98 18.14 10.09
CA GLU A 72 19.90 17.76 9.02
C GLU A 72 19.56 16.38 8.46
N ILE A 73 19.65 16.24 7.16
CA ILE A 73 19.32 15.00 6.45
C ILE A 73 20.37 14.64 5.41
N PRO A 74 20.63 13.34 5.21
CA PRO A 74 21.57 12.90 4.17
C PRO A 74 20.90 12.99 2.79
N VAL A 75 21.62 13.56 1.83
CA VAL A 75 21.18 13.67 0.44
C VAL A 75 22.28 13.26 -0.56
N ILE A 76 21.86 12.84 -1.72
CA ILE A 76 22.69 12.72 -2.94
C ILE A 76 22.22 13.80 -3.90
N ILE A 77 23.13 14.62 -4.37
CA ILE A 77 22.85 15.67 -5.35
C ILE A 77 23.02 15.08 -6.73
N ALA A 78 22.04 15.30 -7.60
CA ALA A 78 21.99 14.80 -8.98
C ALA A 78 21.86 15.96 -9.98
N ASP A 79 22.68 16.99 -9.81
CA ASP A 79 22.68 18.18 -10.66
C ASP A 79 23.21 17.90 -12.06
N GLU A 80 23.97 16.82 -12.21
CA GLU A 80 24.51 16.33 -13.47
C GLU A 80 23.46 15.70 -14.40
N TRP A 81 22.26 15.41 -13.89
CA TRP A 81 21.19 14.79 -14.67
C TRP A 81 20.44 15.80 -15.51
N THR A 82 20.13 15.41 -16.75
CA THR A 82 19.24 16.18 -17.63
C THR A 82 17.81 16.17 -17.10
N GLU A 83 16.98 17.10 -17.57
CA GLU A 83 15.54 17.14 -17.18
C GLU A 83 14.81 15.86 -17.58
N GLU A 84 15.19 15.24 -18.72
CA GLU A 84 14.64 13.96 -19.15
C GLU A 84 15.03 12.83 -18.18
N GLN A 85 16.29 12.76 -17.76
CA GLN A 85 16.76 11.78 -16.78
C GLN A 85 16.09 11.95 -15.42
N LYS A 86 15.87 13.19 -14.97
CA LYS A 86 15.13 13.48 -13.74
C LYS A 86 13.69 13.03 -13.83
N ALA A 87 13.02 13.26 -14.97
CA ALA A 87 11.64 12.82 -15.20
C ALA A 87 11.55 11.28 -15.27
N GLU A 88 12.47 10.64 -15.98
CA GLU A 88 12.58 9.19 -16.07
C GLU A 88 12.80 8.56 -14.68
N PHE A 89 13.68 9.15 -13.88
CA PHE A 89 13.96 8.68 -12.52
C PHE A 89 12.72 8.73 -11.62
N LEU A 90 11.93 9.80 -11.68
CA LEU A 90 10.68 9.92 -10.90
C LEU A 90 9.72 8.74 -11.12
N ILE A 91 9.69 8.22 -12.33
CA ILE A 91 8.85 7.05 -12.65
C ILE A 91 9.56 5.75 -12.25
N LYS A 92 10.79 5.54 -12.69
CA LYS A 92 11.53 4.29 -12.46
C LYS A 92 11.79 3.99 -10.97
N ASP A 93 12.04 5.00 -10.14
CA ASP A 93 12.21 4.85 -8.69
C ASP A 93 10.91 4.38 -8.00
N ASN A 94 9.76 4.55 -8.65
CA ASN A 94 8.46 4.19 -8.10
C ASN A 94 7.84 2.94 -8.76
N VAL A 95 8.43 2.42 -9.83
CA VAL A 95 8.00 1.16 -10.45
C VAL A 95 8.61 -0.01 -9.66
N GLY A 96 7.76 -0.84 -9.08
CA GLY A 96 8.19 -2.06 -8.41
C GLY A 96 8.60 -3.11 -9.45
N PHE A 97 9.90 -3.38 -9.56
CA PHE A 97 10.40 -4.50 -10.34
C PHE A 97 10.60 -5.69 -9.42
N GLY A 98 9.94 -6.79 -9.71
CA GLY A 98 10.01 -8.03 -8.96
C GLY A 98 8.75 -8.30 -8.14
N GLU A 99 8.63 -9.53 -7.76
CA GLU A 99 7.54 -10.07 -6.93
C GLU A 99 8.12 -10.64 -5.66
N TRP A 100 7.29 -10.73 -4.61
CA TRP A 100 7.67 -11.37 -3.37
C TRP A 100 7.44 -12.88 -3.49
N ASP A 101 8.42 -13.66 -3.07
CA ASP A 101 8.23 -15.09 -2.83
C ASP A 101 7.43 -15.25 -1.52
N TRP A 102 6.12 -15.38 -1.67
CA TRP A 102 5.21 -15.47 -0.53
C TRP A 102 5.39 -16.76 0.27
N ASP A 103 5.82 -17.84 -0.37
CA ASP A 103 6.10 -19.12 0.32
C ASP A 103 7.33 -18.99 1.20
N GLN A 104 8.38 -18.35 0.69
CA GLN A 104 9.57 -18.06 1.49
C GLN A 104 9.24 -17.11 2.65
N LEU A 105 8.50 -16.04 2.39
CA LEU A 105 8.11 -15.10 3.45
C LEU A 105 7.27 -15.78 4.54
N ALA A 106 6.33 -16.63 4.17
CA ALA A 106 5.48 -17.35 5.12
C ALA A 106 6.25 -18.36 5.98
N ASN A 107 7.31 -18.95 5.43
CA ASN A 107 8.08 -20.00 6.14
C ASN A 107 9.26 -19.45 6.96
N GLU A 108 9.86 -18.34 6.56
CA GLU A 108 11.13 -17.85 7.13
C GLU A 108 10.97 -16.53 7.90
N TRP A 109 9.84 -15.82 7.74
CA TRP A 109 9.64 -14.48 8.29
C TRP A 109 8.39 -14.41 9.16
N ASP A 110 8.46 -13.55 10.16
CA ASP A 110 7.35 -13.25 11.06
C ASP A 110 6.35 -12.31 10.36
N ALA A 111 5.12 -12.78 10.14
CA ALA A 111 4.10 -12.05 9.41
C ALA A 111 3.69 -10.73 10.10
N GLU A 112 3.65 -10.69 11.43
CA GLU A 112 3.34 -9.49 12.21
C GLU A 112 4.41 -8.42 11.99
N LYS A 113 5.69 -8.80 12.04
CA LYS A 113 6.81 -7.91 11.75
C LYS A 113 6.81 -7.40 10.31
N LEU A 114 6.51 -8.28 9.35
CA LEU A 114 6.42 -7.88 7.94
C LEU A 114 5.32 -6.84 7.73
N ASP A 115 4.16 -6.99 8.36
CA ASP A 115 3.09 -6.00 8.31
C ASP A 115 3.47 -4.70 9.01
N ASP A 116 4.08 -4.76 10.20
CA ASP A 116 4.58 -3.58 10.92
C ASP A 116 5.62 -2.80 10.09
N TRP A 117 6.48 -3.49 9.35
CA TRP A 117 7.44 -2.88 8.44
C TRP A 117 6.80 -2.35 7.16
N GLY A 118 5.49 -2.52 6.97
CA GLY A 118 4.70 -1.95 5.89
C GLY A 118 4.55 -2.84 4.66
N LEU A 119 4.95 -4.12 4.72
CA LEU A 119 4.68 -5.07 3.67
C LEU A 119 3.19 -5.43 3.67
N ASN A 120 2.54 -5.30 2.51
CA ASN A 120 1.14 -5.69 2.32
C ASN A 120 1.10 -7.18 2.02
N ILE A 121 0.82 -8.01 3.03
CA ILE A 121 0.72 -9.47 2.86
C ILE A 121 -0.68 -9.78 2.31
N PRO A 122 -0.80 -10.45 1.15
CA PRO A 122 -2.10 -10.86 0.62
C PRO A 122 -2.82 -11.79 1.61
N ASN A 123 -4.09 -11.51 1.88
CA ASN A 123 -4.94 -12.28 2.81
C ASN A 123 -4.48 -12.26 4.29
N TYR A 124 -3.49 -11.47 4.66
CA TYR A 124 -3.18 -11.20 6.05
C TYR A 124 -4.12 -10.09 6.54
N GLU A 125 -5.38 -10.43 6.73
CA GLU A 125 -6.25 -9.65 7.60
C GLU A 125 -5.86 -10.04 9.02
N THR A 126 -5.28 -9.11 9.77
CA THR A 126 -5.31 -9.17 11.23
C THR A 126 -6.79 -9.04 11.61
N ASN A 127 -7.52 -10.12 11.49
CA ASN A 127 -8.71 -10.34 12.28
C ASN A 127 -8.19 -10.44 13.73
N GLN A 128 -7.83 -9.30 14.32
CA GLN A 128 -7.95 -9.13 15.75
C GLN A 128 -9.45 -9.16 16.06
N LEU A 129 -10.05 -10.32 15.86
CA LEU A 129 -11.24 -10.69 16.59
C LEU A 129 -10.79 -10.68 18.04
N ASP A 130 -11.16 -9.62 18.75
CA ASP A 130 -11.03 -9.53 20.20
C ASP A 130 -11.92 -10.63 20.80
N TYR A 131 -11.33 -11.79 21.02
CA TYR A 131 -11.99 -12.91 21.67
C TYR A 131 -12.10 -12.75 23.19
N SER A 132 -11.60 -11.63 23.76
CA SER A 132 -11.60 -11.40 25.19
C SER A 132 -13.00 -11.07 25.77
N GLY A 133 -13.99 -10.82 24.93
CA GLY A 133 -15.34 -10.40 25.32
C GLY A 133 -16.44 -11.44 25.20
N LYS A 134 -16.23 -12.61 24.62
CA LYS A 134 -17.28 -13.63 24.39
C LYS A 134 -16.84 -15.03 24.74
N ASN A 135 -16.85 -15.33 26.04
CA ASN A 135 -17.06 -16.71 26.53
C ASN A 135 -18.58 -17.00 26.60
N GLU A 136 -19.32 -16.72 25.56
CA GLU A 136 -20.65 -17.28 25.35
C GLU A 136 -20.47 -18.52 24.48
N GLU A 137 -21.02 -19.65 24.94
CA GLU A 137 -21.07 -20.89 24.16
C GLU A 137 -21.64 -20.56 22.78
N ILE A 138 -20.78 -20.70 21.75
CA ILE A 138 -21.21 -20.53 20.36
C ILE A 138 -22.07 -21.75 20.04
N ASP A 139 -23.36 -21.52 19.85
CA ASP A 139 -24.26 -22.52 19.30
C ASP A 139 -23.78 -22.85 17.87
N ILE A 140 -23.21 -24.04 17.71
CA ILE A 140 -22.60 -24.49 16.46
C ILE A 140 -23.65 -24.57 15.33
N ASP A 141 -24.94 -24.62 15.67
CA ASP A 141 -26.03 -24.64 14.70
C ASP A 141 -26.34 -23.24 14.10
N LEU A 142 -25.70 -22.17 14.59
CA LEU A 142 -25.80 -20.79 14.07
C LEU A 142 -24.61 -20.35 13.22
N LEU A 143 -23.68 -21.24 12.91
CA LEU A 143 -22.66 -20.98 11.89
C LEU A 143 -23.33 -21.06 10.50
N ASP A 144 -23.88 -19.95 10.07
CA ASP A 144 -24.34 -19.74 8.70
C ASP A 144 -23.11 -19.89 7.78
N SER A 145 -22.97 -21.10 7.21
CA SER A 145 -21.95 -21.37 6.22
C SER A 145 -22.38 -20.78 4.87
N GLU A 146 -22.42 -19.48 4.77
CA GLU A 146 -22.65 -18.80 3.49
C GLU A 146 -21.45 -19.03 2.58
N MET A 147 -21.64 -19.83 1.54
CA MET A 147 -20.67 -19.97 0.45
C MET A 147 -20.96 -18.90 -0.61
N ILE A 148 -19.97 -18.08 -0.92
CA ILE A 148 -20.11 -17.01 -1.93
C ILE A 148 -19.54 -17.47 -3.26
N LEU A 149 -20.37 -17.49 -4.30
CA LEU A 149 -19.95 -17.70 -5.68
C LEU A 149 -19.76 -16.35 -6.38
N LYS A 150 -18.51 -16.00 -6.72
CA LYS A 150 -18.20 -14.77 -7.46
C LYS A 150 -18.05 -15.08 -8.96
N LEU A 151 -18.94 -14.51 -9.79
CA LEU A 151 -18.88 -14.60 -11.25
C LEU A 151 -18.44 -13.23 -11.80
N LYS A 152 -17.59 -13.23 -12.85
CA LYS A 152 -17.15 -12.01 -13.52
C LYS A 152 -17.81 -11.90 -14.87
N TYR A 153 -18.47 -10.77 -15.13
CA TYR A 153 -19.14 -10.45 -16.39
C TYR A 153 -18.62 -9.11 -16.93
N THR A 154 -18.79 -8.88 -18.22
CA THR A 154 -18.75 -7.52 -18.78
C THR A 154 -19.98 -6.75 -18.28
N GLU A 155 -19.99 -5.41 -18.40
CA GLU A 155 -21.12 -4.59 -17.94
C GLU A 155 -22.42 -4.96 -18.68
N ASP A 156 -22.32 -5.19 -19.99
CA ASP A 156 -23.45 -5.58 -20.83
C ASP A 156 -23.99 -6.96 -20.45
N ASP A 157 -23.12 -7.95 -20.29
CA ASP A 157 -23.50 -9.30 -19.88
C ASP A 157 -24.11 -9.34 -18.49
N TYR A 158 -23.56 -8.53 -17.55
CA TYR A 158 -24.08 -8.42 -16.19
C TYR A 158 -25.54 -7.95 -16.19
N ASN A 159 -25.84 -6.89 -16.96
CA ASN A 159 -27.20 -6.36 -17.06
C ASN A 159 -28.16 -7.36 -17.66
N LEU A 160 -27.72 -8.07 -18.70
CA LEU A 160 -28.52 -9.11 -19.34
C LEU A 160 -28.83 -10.27 -18.38
N VAL A 161 -27.81 -10.80 -17.70
CA VAL A 161 -27.97 -11.92 -16.77
C VAL A 161 -28.87 -11.51 -15.60
N ARG A 162 -28.67 -10.30 -15.02
CA ARG A 162 -29.52 -9.78 -13.96
C ARG A 162 -30.99 -9.68 -14.36
N GLU A 163 -31.28 -9.19 -15.57
CA GLU A 163 -32.64 -9.12 -16.09
C GLU A 163 -33.28 -10.51 -16.26
N GLN A 164 -32.50 -11.47 -16.75
CA GLN A 164 -33.02 -12.83 -16.91
C GLN A 164 -33.30 -13.52 -15.57
N LEU A 165 -32.39 -13.38 -14.59
CA LEU A 165 -32.58 -13.95 -13.26
C LEU A 165 -33.79 -13.34 -12.53
N SER A 166 -34.05 -12.04 -12.70
CA SER A 166 -35.19 -11.35 -12.08
C SER A 166 -36.55 -11.83 -12.59
N LYS A 167 -36.60 -12.45 -13.78
CA LYS A 167 -37.82 -13.08 -14.33
C LYS A 167 -38.12 -14.45 -13.71
N ILE A 168 -37.13 -15.09 -13.08
CA ILE A 168 -37.21 -16.44 -12.53
C ILE A 168 -37.56 -16.44 -11.04
N ALA A 169 -36.94 -15.55 -10.28
CA ALA A 169 -37.15 -15.43 -8.82
C ALA A 169 -36.87 -14.03 -8.30
N SER A 170 -37.24 -13.77 -7.02
CA SER A 170 -37.11 -12.49 -6.38
C SER A 170 -35.66 -12.12 -6.07
N THR A 171 -34.78 -13.13 -5.87
CA THR A 171 -33.36 -12.93 -5.67
C THR A 171 -32.53 -13.73 -6.68
N PRO A 172 -31.32 -13.26 -7.06
CA PRO A 172 -30.46 -13.98 -7.99
C PRO A 172 -30.11 -15.40 -7.50
N GLU A 173 -29.90 -15.58 -6.21
CA GLU A 173 -29.57 -16.85 -5.58
C GLU A 173 -30.70 -17.86 -5.78
N GLN A 174 -31.95 -17.45 -5.50
CA GLN A 174 -33.13 -18.28 -5.71
C GLN A 174 -33.36 -18.61 -7.20
N ALA A 175 -33.09 -17.66 -8.10
CA ALA A 175 -33.19 -17.88 -9.52
C ALA A 175 -32.20 -18.94 -10.03
N ILE A 176 -30.93 -18.84 -9.56
CA ILE A 176 -29.88 -19.82 -9.88
C ILE A 176 -30.26 -21.19 -9.30
N TRP A 177 -30.77 -21.24 -8.07
CA TRP A 177 -31.20 -22.49 -7.41
C TRP A 177 -32.28 -23.22 -8.21
N LYS A 178 -33.30 -22.47 -8.70
CA LYS A 178 -34.34 -23.01 -9.55
C LYS A 178 -33.83 -23.48 -10.93
N LEU A 179 -32.88 -22.75 -11.53
CA LEU A 179 -32.26 -23.16 -12.79
C LEU A 179 -31.47 -24.47 -12.70
N LEU A 180 -30.94 -24.77 -11.52
CA LEU A 180 -30.23 -26.03 -11.24
C LEU A 180 -31.17 -27.20 -10.94
N GLY A 181 -32.47 -27.00 -11.03
CA GLY A 181 -33.48 -28.08 -10.88
C GLY A 181 -33.90 -28.33 -9.43
N ASN A 182 -33.63 -27.40 -8.53
CA ASN A 182 -34.08 -27.43 -7.13
C ASN A 182 -35.38 -26.59 -7.02
N GLU A 183 -36.44 -27.13 -6.43
CA GLU A 183 -37.71 -26.44 -6.16
C GLU A 183 -37.66 -25.56 -4.93
#